data_b7a3e8128bba68e4990948f5d8f618b7
#
_entry.id   b7a3e8128bba68e4990948f5d8f618b7
#
_cell.length_a   1.000
_cell.length_b   1.000
_cell.length_c   1.000
_cell.angle_alpha   90.00
_cell.angle_beta   90.00
_cell.angle_gamma   90.00
#
_symmetry.space_group_name_H-M   'P 1'
#
loop_
_entity.id
_entity.type
_entity.pdbx_description
1 polymer ?
#
loop_
_entity_poly.entity_id
_entity_poly.type
_entity_poly.pdbx_seq_one_letter_code
_entity_poly.pdbx_strand_id
1 'polypeptide(L)'
;FAVEGPVCTLLVSDTDTSAPVLHHLPLGLQSLTQRSFQQRMPTPAQLETGIMEVEDAVMPLARLLPAHTLLATRDPLLRHLALQAVGGHAPGEVPAITREAIEALFERLVAQSSRHYSHQDPDLPPDPRAAAALLVLREILHHWQCTHLWLLPDSVDAAP
;
A
#
# COMPACT_ATOMS: atom_id res chain seq x y z
N PHE A 1 4.53 -0.18 8.35
CA PHE A 1 4.81 -0.75 7.04
C PHE A 1 5.40 0.31 6.12
N ALA A 2 6.38 -0.08 5.29
CA ALA A 2 7.00 0.79 4.30
C ALA A 2 7.29 0.03 3.01
N VAL A 3 7.19 0.73 1.88
CA VAL A 3 7.49 0.21 0.53
C VAL A 3 8.73 0.85 -0.08
N GLU A 4 9.24 1.92 0.50
CA GLU A 4 10.50 2.54 0.07
C GLU A 4 11.69 1.67 0.46
N GLY A 5 12.55 1.40 -0.52
CA GLY A 5 13.71 0.55 -0.32
C GLY A 5 13.77 -0.62 -1.31
N PRO A 6 14.81 -1.46 -1.19
CA PRO A 6 14.99 -2.61 -2.08
C PRO A 6 13.95 -3.71 -1.83
N VAL A 7 13.39 -3.78 -0.64
CA VAL A 7 12.30 -4.69 -0.24
C VAL A 7 11.29 -3.94 0.62
N CYS A 8 10.03 -4.39 0.58
CA CYS A 8 9.02 -3.90 1.49
C CYS A 8 9.30 -4.40 2.91
N THR A 9 9.08 -3.54 3.90
CA THR A 9 9.39 -3.84 5.29
C THR A 9 8.16 -3.70 6.18
N LEU A 10 8.03 -4.62 7.14
CA LEU A 10 6.99 -4.62 8.15
C LEU A 10 7.63 -4.75 9.53
N LEU A 11 7.37 -3.79 10.39
CA LEU A 11 7.70 -3.87 11.80
C LEU A 11 6.45 -4.32 12.56
N VAL A 12 6.52 -5.48 13.20
CA VAL A 12 5.44 -6.02 14.05
C VAL A 12 5.83 -5.82 15.50
N SER A 13 4.96 -5.16 16.25
CA SER A 13 5.09 -5.07 17.71
C SER A 13 3.80 -5.56 18.36
N ASP A 14 3.93 -6.39 19.37
CA ASP A 14 2.84 -6.77 20.27
C ASP A 14 2.88 -5.89 21.51
N THR A 15 1.71 -5.43 21.97
CA THR A 15 1.59 -4.52 23.10
C THR A 15 2.03 -5.15 24.43
N ASP A 16 2.11 -6.47 24.47
CA ASP A 16 2.22 -7.16 25.75
C ASP A 16 3.64 -7.52 26.20
N THR A 17 4.68 -7.60 25.37
CA THR A 17 5.95 -8.04 25.95
C THR A 17 7.21 -8.02 25.09
N SER A 18 7.16 -7.95 23.77
CA SER A 18 8.35 -8.24 22.98
C SER A 18 8.88 -7.02 22.22
N ALA A 19 10.20 -6.99 22.04
CA ALA A 19 10.81 -6.05 21.12
C ALA A 19 10.17 -6.19 19.73
N PRO A 20 9.97 -5.07 19.01
CA PRO A 20 9.42 -5.13 17.65
C PRO A 20 10.25 -6.05 16.74
N VAL A 21 9.56 -6.89 15.96
CA VAL A 21 10.19 -7.79 14.99
C VAL A 21 10.09 -7.20 13.60
N LEU A 22 11.23 -7.05 12.94
CA LEU A 22 11.29 -6.57 11.57
C LEU A 22 11.16 -7.76 10.60
N HIS A 23 10.16 -7.71 9.74
CA HIS A 23 9.97 -8.62 8.65
C HIS A 23 10.27 -7.95 7.31
N HIS A 24 10.94 -8.69 6.43
CA HIS A 24 11.14 -8.29 5.04
C HIS A 24 10.23 -9.14 4.16
N LEU A 25 9.39 -8.47 3.36
CA LEU A 25 8.63 -9.16 2.34
C LEU A 25 9.58 -9.48 1.17
N PRO A 26 9.48 -10.66 0.53
CA PRO A 26 10.24 -10.99 -0.67
C PRO A 26 9.70 -10.21 -1.89
N LEU A 27 9.46 -8.92 -1.71
CA LEU A 27 8.82 -8.02 -2.67
C LEU A 27 9.47 -6.64 -2.56
N GLY A 28 10.02 -6.15 -3.66
CA GLY A 28 10.53 -4.78 -3.77
C GLY A 28 9.69 -3.96 -4.74
N LEU A 29 9.30 -2.75 -4.35
CA LEU A 29 8.49 -1.89 -5.20
C LEU A 29 9.15 -1.59 -6.56
N GLN A 30 10.47 -1.38 -6.57
CA GLN A 30 11.22 -1.15 -7.81
C GLN A 30 11.16 -2.36 -8.74
N SER A 31 11.37 -3.57 -8.22
CA SER A 31 11.36 -4.79 -9.02
C SER A 31 9.95 -5.12 -9.52
N LEU A 32 8.93 -4.93 -8.71
CA LEU A 32 7.54 -5.07 -9.10
C LEU A 32 7.19 -4.08 -10.23
N THR A 33 7.58 -2.81 -10.09
CA THR A 33 7.35 -1.80 -11.11
C THR A 33 8.02 -2.17 -12.43
N GLN A 34 9.27 -2.63 -12.40
CA GLN A 34 10.02 -3.01 -13.62
C GLN A 34 9.44 -4.24 -14.32
N ARG A 35 8.91 -5.21 -13.58
CA ARG A 35 8.35 -6.43 -14.16
C ARG A 35 6.89 -6.28 -14.61
N SER A 36 6.05 -5.72 -13.76
CA SER A 36 4.60 -5.77 -13.94
C SER A 36 3.96 -4.42 -14.26
N PHE A 37 4.67 -3.29 -14.08
CA PHE A 37 4.15 -1.94 -14.30
C PHE A 37 5.06 -1.11 -15.21
N GLN A 38 5.37 -1.63 -16.39
CA GLN A 38 6.34 -1.00 -17.30
C GLN A 38 5.82 0.27 -17.99
N GLN A 39 4.51 0.51 -17.98
CA GLN A 39 3.87 1.64 -18.64
C GLN A 39 3.27 2.58 -17.58
N ARG A 40 3.05 3.83 -17.97
CA ARG A 40 2.42 4.84 -17.10
C ARG A 40 1.08 4.36 -16.53
N MET A 41 0.26 3.70 -17.36
CA MET A 41 -0.95 3.01 -16.93
C MET A 41 -0.75 1.50 -17.16
N PRO A 42 -0.86 0.66 -16.13
CA PRO A 42 -0.73 -0.77 -16.29
C PRO A 42 -1.85 -1.32 -17.17
N THR A 43 -1.56 -2.33 -17.95
CA THR A 43 -2.60 -3.10 -18.68
C THR A 43 -3.31 -4.06 -17.72
N PRO A 44 -4.52 -4.54 -18.05
CA PRO A 44 -5.20 -5.56 -17.24
C PRO A 44 -4.33 -6.79 -16.95
N ALA A 45 -3.61 -7.31 -17.94
CA ALA A 45 -2.70 -8.45 -17.76
C ALA A 45 -1.53 -8.14 -16.83
N GLN A 46 -1.01 -6.90 -16.84
CA GLN A 46 0.03 -6.46 -15.91
C GLN A 46 -0.51 -6.36 -14.48
N LEU A 47 -1.75 -5.89 -14.31
CA LEU A 47 -2.41 -5.88 -13.00
C LEU A 47 -2.60 -7.28 -12.46
N GLU A 48 -3.11 -8.22 -13.25
CA GLU A 48 -3.27 -9.63 -12.86
C GLU A 48 -1.93 -10.26 -12.44
N THR A 49 -0.88 -10.07 -13.24
CA THR A 49 0.46 -10.56 -12.90
C THR A 49 0.98 -9.94 -11.60
N GLY A 50 0.78 -8.63 -11.44
CA GLY A 50 1.19 -7.91 -10.24
C GLY A 50 0.43 -8.39 -8.99
N ILE A 51 -0.87 -8.64 -9.10
CA ILE A 51 -1.69 -9.18 -8.01
C ILE A 51 -1.12 -10.53 -7.54
N MET A 52 -0.90 -11.47 -8.46
CA MET A 52 -0.34 -12.78 -8.12
C MET A 52 1.03 -12.67 -7.42
N GLU A 53 1.91 -11.81 -7.93
CA GLU A 53 3.24 -11.59 -7.34
C GLU A 53 3.15 -11.01 -5.92
N VAL A 54 2.25 -10.07 -5.70
CA VAL A 54 2.06 -9.47 -4.38
C VAL A 54 1.40 -10.44 -3.40
N GLU A 55 0.37 -11.18 -3.84
CA GLU A 55 -0.29 -12.21 -3.02
C GLU A 55 0.71 -13.26 -2.52
N ASP A 56 1.56 -13.78 -3.41
CA ASP A 56 2.61 -14.75 -3.06
C ASP A 56 3.56 -14.23 -1.98
N ALA A 57 3.81 -12.91 -1.96
CA ALA A 57 4.68 -12.28 -0.99
C ALA A 57 3.99 -11.98 0.35
N VAL A 58 2.70 -11.59 0.35
CA VAL A 58 2.02 -11.09 1.55
C VAL A 58 1.27 -12.18 2.32
N MET A 59 0.73 -13.18 1.63
CA MET A 59 -0.08 -14.24 2.26
C MET A 59 0.68 -15.08 3.32
N PRO A 60 1.96 -15.44 3.12
CA PRO A 60 2.69 -16.18 4.16
C PRO A 60 2.81 -15.42 5.48
N LEU A 61 2.96 -14.09 5.43
CA LEU A 61 3.08 -13.26 6.62
C LEU A 61 1.76 -13.08 7.37
N ALA A 62 0.62 -13.18 6.69
CA ALA A 62 -0.70 -13.10 7.34
C ALA A 62 -0.84 -14.07 8.52
N ARG A 63 -0.20 -15.23 8.45
CA ARG A 63 -0.23 -16.27 9.49
C ARG A 63 0.62 -15.94 10.71
N LEU A 64 1.53 -14.98 10.59
CA LEU A 64 2.44 -14.55 11.66
C LEU A 64 1.94 -13.31 12.39
N LEU A 65 0.89 -12.67 11.87
CA LEU A 65 0.35 -11.45 12.46
C LEU A 65 -0.57 -11.78 13.64
N PRO A 66 -0.48 -11.03 14.75
CA PRO A 66 -1.44 -11.12 15.84
C PRO A 66 -2.87 -10.85 15.37
N ALA A 67 -3.85 -11.43 16.08
CA ALA A 67 -5.25 -11.08 15.84
C ALA A 67 -5.47 -9.58 16.07
N HIS A 68 -6.32 -8.96 15.24
CA HIS A 68 -6.62 -7.53 15.31
C HIS A 68 -5.43 -6.60 15.09
N THR A 69 -4.46 -7.04 14.27
CA THR A 69 -3.33 -6.20 13.86
C THR A 69 -3.80 -4.87 13.25
N LEU A 70 -3.25 -3.77 13.74
CA LEU A 70 -3.42 -2.43 13.16
C LEU A 70 -2.28 -2.17 12.18
N LEU A 71 -2.63 -1.79 10.96
CA LEU A 71 -1.65 -1.39 9.95
C LEU A 71 -1.41 0.11 10.03
N ALA A 72 -0.14 0.50 10.16
CA ALA A 72 0.25 1.90 10.18
C ALA A 72 1.46 2.16 9.27
N THR A 73 1.58 3.39 8.79
CA THR A 73 2.70 3.80 7.94
C THR A 73 3.17 5.22 8.22
N ARG A 74 4.50 5.44 8.01
CA ARG A 74 5.14 6.76 7.83
C ARG A 74 5.66 6.93 6.41
N ASP A 75 5.55 5.90 5.56
CA ASP A 75 6.04 5.93 4.19
C ASP A 75 5.34 7.05 3.39
N PRO A 76 6.09 8.01 2.82
CA PRO A 76 5.50 9.18 2.16
C PRO A 76 4.62 8.80 0.97
N LEU A 77 5.00 7.77 0.20
CA LEU A 77 4.23 7.33 -0.96
C LEU A 77 2.90 6.71 -0.54
N LEU A 78 2.91 5.83 0.46
CA LEU A 78 1.68 5.21 0.98
C LEU A 78 0.76 6.25 1.63
N ARG A 79 1.33 7.22 2.36
CA ARG A 79 0.57 8.35 2.93
C ARG A 79 -0.10 9.18 1.84
N HIS A 80 0.64 9.51 0.77
CA HIS A 80 0.11 10.26 -0.36
C HIS A 80 -1.06 9.52 -1.02
N LEU A 81 -0.90 8.23 -1.34
CA LEU A 81 -1.94 7.40 -1.94
C LEU A 81 -3.18 7.26 -1.05
N ALA A 82 -2.97 7.07 0.25
CA ALA A 82 -4.06 6.97 1.20
C ALA A 82 -4.88 8.27 1.31
N LEU A 83 -4.21 9.43 1.34
CA LEU A 83 -4.90 10.72 1.30
C LEU A 83 -5.62 10.95 -0.03
N GLN A 84 -5.00 10.56 -1.16
CA GLN A 84 -5.62 10.63 -2.48
C GLN A 84 -6.93 9.81 -2.53
N ALA A 85 -6.99 8.65 -1.88
CA ALA A 85 -8.19 7.81 -1.83
C ALA A 85 -9.40 8.50 -1.18
N VAL A 86 -9.16 9.51 -0.34
CA VAL A 86 -10.21 10.29 0.36
C VAL A 86 -10.27 11.76 -0.09
N GLY A 87 -9.79 12.08 -1.29
CA GLY A 87 -9.86 13.43 -1.84
C GLY A 87 -8.84 14.41 -1.26
N GLY A 88 -7.71 13.90 -0.74
CA GLY A 88 -6.58 14.71 -0.28
C GLY A 88 -6.66 15.21 1.16
N HIS A 89 -7.78 14.98 1.85
CA HIS A 89 -7.96 15.41 3.24
C HIS A 89 -8.53 14.31 4.12
N ALA A 90 -7.91 14.11 5.29
CA ALA A 90 -8.41 13.20 6.30
C ALA A 90 -8.35 13.88 7.69
N PRO A 91 -9.41 13.82 8.49
CA PRO A 91 -9.47 14.48 9.78
C PRO A 91 -8.62 13.78 10.83
N GLY A 92 -8.20 14.55 11.84
CA GLY A 92 -7.50 14.03 13.01
C GLY A 92 -5.98 14.13 12.92
N GLU A 93 -5.33 14.03 14.07
CA GLU A 93 -3.87 14.10 14.22
C GLU A 93 -3.18 12.84 13.63
N VAL A 94 -3.83 11.68 13.80
CA VAL A 94 -3.42 10.41 13.19
C VAL A 94 -4.59 9.89 12.35
N PRO A 95 -4.70 10.29 11.07
CA PRO A 95 -5.79 9.87 10.23
C PRO A 95 -5.81 8.36 10.01
N ALA A 96 -7.01 7.77 9.99
CA ALA A 96 -7.25 6.37 9.64
C ALA A 96 -8.03 6.32 8.32
N ILE A 97 -7.40 5.75 7.30
CA ILE A 97 -7.99 5.58 5.98
C ILE A 97 -8.55 4.18 5.87
N THR A 98 -9.81 4.05 5.50
CA THR A 98 -10.47 2.75 5.43
C THR A 98 -9.96 1.90 4.26
N ARG A 99 -10.00 0.58 4.41
CA ARG A 99 -9.70 -0.36 3.33
C ARG A 99 -10.58 -0.10 2.11
N GLU A 100 -11.87 0.17 2.32
CA GLU A 100 -12.84 0.43 1.25
C GLU A 100 -12.45 1.66 0.41
N ALA A 101 -11.88 2.70 1.01
CA ALA A 101 -11.39 3.87 0.27
C ALA A 101 -10.19 3.50 -0.63
N ILE A 102 -9.26 2.69 -0.13
CA ILE A 102 -8.12 2.19 -0.90
C ILE A 102 -8.59 1.26 -2.04
N GLU A 103 -9.53 0.35 -1.75
CA GLU A 103 -10.14 -0.53 -2.76
C GLU A 103 -10.83 0.28 -3.86
N ALA A 104 -11.61 1.31 -3.51
CA ALA A 104 -12.26 2.18 -4.48
C ALA A 104 -11.27 2.91 -5.40
N LEU A 105 -10.14 3.40 -4.85
CA LEU A 105 -9.08 4.00 -5.66
C LEU A 105 -8.45 2.96 -6.61
N PHE A 106 -8.22 1.74 -6.14
CA PHE A 106 -7.68 0.65 -6.95
C PHE A 106 -8.66 0.20 -8.05
N GLU A 107 -9.96 0.10 -7.76
CA GLU A 107 -10.99 -0.21 -8.77
C GLU A 107 -11.04 0.84 -9.89
N ARG A 108 -10.85 2.13 -9.56
CA ARG A 108 -10.72 3.20 -10.58
C ARG A 108 -9.48 2.99 -11.44
N LEU A 109 -8.35 2.58 -10.87
CA LEU A 109 -7.14 2.22 -11.62
C LEU A 109 -7.41 1.06 -12.57
N VAL A 110 -8.08 -0.02 -12.12
CA VAL A 110 -8.48 -1.17 -12.94
C VAL A 110 -9.41 -0.74 -14.06
N ALA A 111 -10.43 0.06 -13.76
CA ALA A 111 -11.35 0.58 -14.75
C ALA A 111 -10.63 1.42 -15.82
N GLN A 112 -9.66 2.24 -15.41
CA GLN A 112 -8.86 3.04 -16.32
C GLN A 112 -7.94 2.17 -17.19
N SER A 113 -7.33 1.12 -16.63
CA SER A 113 -6.46 0.20 -17.36
C SER A 113 -7.17 -0.55 -18.48
N SER A 114 -8.45 -0.82 -18.30
CA SER A 114 -9.30 -1.54 -19.27
C SER A 114 -9.79 -0.66 -20.42
N ARG A 115 -9.63 0.65 -20.30
CA ARG A 115 -10.14 1.61 -21.28
C ARG A 115 -9.01 2.07 -22.19
N HIS A 116 -9.19 2.10 -23.52
CA HIS A 116 -8.27 2.69 -24.49
C HIS A 116 -8.52 4.22 -24.54
N TYR A 117 -7.90 5.03 -23.67
CA TYR A 117 -8.43 6.37 -23.46
C TYR A 117 -7.58 7.59 -23.66
N SER A 118 -8.30 8.60 -24.08
CA SER A 118 -7.96 10.01 -24.20
C SER A 118 -8.13 10.84 -22.92
N HIS A 119 -8.90 10.39 -21.93
CA HIS A 119 -9.11 11.12 -20.67
C HIS A 119 -8.56 10.31 -19.50
N GLN A 120 -7.48 10.84 -18.89
CA GLN A 120 -6.91 10.30 -17.66
C GLN A 120 -7.66 10.86 -16.46
N ASP A 121 -8.02 10.00 -15.52
CA ASP A 121 -8.54 10.41 -14.24
C ASP A 121 -7.41 11.10 -13.46
N PRO A 122 -7.55 12.40 -13.11
CA PRO A 122 -6.51 13.15 -12.42
C PRO A 122 -6.24 12.65 -11.00
N ASP A 123 -7.20 11.93 -10.43
CA ASP A 123 -7.10 11.38 -9.09
C ASP A 123 -6.53 9.95 -9.06
N LEU A 124 -5.96 9.47 -10.17
CA LEU A 124 -5.26 8.19 -10.20
C LEU A 124 -3.76 8.38 -9.97
N PRO A 125 -3.06 7.33 -9.48
CA PRO A 125 -1.62 7.36 -9.35
C PRO A 125 -0.93 7.87 -10.60
N PRO A 126 -0.02 8.85 -10.49
CA PRO A 126 0.54 9.54 -11.66
C PRO A 126 1.57 8.73 -12.42
N ASP A 127 2.09 7.67 -11.83
CA ASP A 127 3.20 6.90 -12.37
C ASP A 127 3.10 5.40 -12.02
N PRO A 128 3.85 4.53 -12.73
CA PRO A 128 3.84 3.08 -12.50
C PRO A 128 4.23 2.66 -11.08
N ARG A 129 5.14 3.38 -10.43
CA ARG A 129 5.58 3.08 -9.07
C ARG A 129 4.46 3.33 -8.06
N ALA A 130 3.74 4.43 -8.23
CA ALA A 130 2.58 4.75 -7.39
C ALA A 130 1.43 3.73 -7.61
N ALA A 131 1.18 3.30 -8.85
CA ALA A 131 0.22 2.25 -9.15
C ALA A 131 0.61 0.90 -8.52
N ALA A 132 1.89 0.53 -8.59
CA ALA A 132 2.40 -0.68 -7.93
C ALA A 132 2.29 -0.59 -6.40
N ALA A 133 2.58 0.57 -5.81
CA ALA A 133 2.44 0.79 -4.36
C ALA A 133 0.98 0.72 -3.90
N LEU A 134 0.04 1.23 -4.70
CA LEU A 134 -1.39 1.12 -4.43
C LEU A 134 -1.85 -0.34 -4.44
N LEU A 135 -1.38 -1.14 -5.42
CA LEU A 135 -1.63 -2.59 -5.44
C LEU A 135 -1.10 -3.27 -4.19
N VAL A 136 0.16 -3.05 -3.81
CA VAL A 136 0.76 -3.64 -2.61
C VAL A 136 -0.05 -3.27 -1.36
N LEU A 137 -0.44 -2.01 -1.22
CA LEU A 137 -1.24 -1.55 -0.08
C LEU A 137 -2.62 -2.24 -0.03
N ARG A 138 -3.30 -2.34 -1.17
CA ARG A 138 -4.60 -3.00 -1.29
C ARG A 138 -4.50 -4.46 -0.89
N GLU A 139 -3.53 -5.22 -1.42
CA GLU A 139 -3.38 -6.64 -1.12
C GLU A 139 -3.04 -6.89 0.36
N ILE A 140 -2.21 -6.05 0.96
CA ILE A 140 -1.90 -6.11 2.39
C ILE A 140 -3.17 -5.90 3.23
N LEU A 141 -3.92 -4.84 3.00
CA LEU A 141 -5.15 -4.57 3.74
C LEU A 141 -6.16 -5.71 3.60
N HIS A 142 -6.26 -6.30 2.41
CA HIS A 142 -7.15 -7.40 2.10
C HIS A 142 -6.73 -8.70 2.82
N HIS A 143 -5.53 -9.19 2.56
CA HIS A 143 -5.06 -10.49 3.04
C HIS A 143 -4.73 -10.51 4.54
N TRP A 144 -4.33 -9.38 5.11
CA TRP A 144 -4.09 -9.27 6.55
C TRP A 144 -5.35 -8.84 7.32
N GLN A 145 -6.48 -8.69 6.63
CA GLN A 145 -7.78 -8.32 7.19
C GLN A 145 -7.73 -7.02 8.00
N CYS A 146 -6.84 -6.11 7.61
CA CYS A 146 -6.76 -4.79 8.21
C CYS A 146 -7.88 -3.91 7.67
N THR A 147 -8.67 -3.32 8.54
CA THR A 147 -9.80 -2.45 8.15
C THR A 147 -9.38 -1.03 7.85
N HIS A 148 -8.22 -0.60 8.36
CA HIS A 148 -7.72 0.76 8.21
C HIS A 148 -6.19 0.77 8.03
N LEU A 149 -5.72 1.81 7.31
CA LEU A 149 -4.34 2.25 7.34
C LEU A 149 -4.23 3.51 8.18
N TRP A 150 -3.43 3.46 9.26
CA TRP A 150 -3.16 4.59 10.12
C TRP A 150 -1.96 5.39 9.60
N LEU A 151 -2.14 6.70 9.39
CA LEU A 151 -1.10 7.59 8.89
C LEU A 151 -0.38 8.23 10.06
N LEU A 152 0.73 7.64 10.47
CA LEU A 152 1.53 8.16 11.57
C LEU A 152 2.19 9.50 11.18
N PRO A 153 2.30 10.46 12.09
CA PRO A 153 3.06 11.69 11.82
C PRO A 153 4.51 11.36 11.50
N ASP A 154 5.14 12.20 10.69
CA ASP A 154 6.60 12.19 10.57
C ASP A 154 7.14 12.35 11.98
N SER A 155 8.17 11.57 12.34
CA SER A 155 8.68 11.57 13.70
C SER A 155 8.85 13.01 14.16
N VAL A 156 8.09 13.39 15.18
CA VAL A 156 8.38 14.61 15.93
C VAL A 156 9.79 14.39 16.47
N ASP A 157 10.72 15.25 16.09
CA ASP A 157 12.03 15.30 16.73
C ASP A 157 11.81 15.12 18.21
N ALA A 158 12.38 14.05 18.75
CA ALA A 158 12.49 13.93 20.18
C ALA A 158 13.28 15.17 20.61
N ALA A 159 12.57 16.16 21.09
CA ALA A 159 13.19 17.34 21.68
C ALA A 159 14.11 16.87 22.81
N PRO A 160 15.27 17.47 22.94
CA PRO A 160 16.32 17.06 23.88
C PRO A 160 15.87 17.08 25.33
#